data_de933d36f65d6dbf95265f34f5f6eea0
#
_entry.id   de933d36f65d6dbf95265f34f5f6eea0
#
_cell.length_a   1.000
_cell.length_b   1.000
_cell.length_c   1.000
_cell.angle_alpha   90.00
_cell.angle_beta   90.00
_cell.angle_gamma   90.00
#
_symmetry.space_group_name_H-M   'P 1'
#
loop_
_entity.id
_entity.type
_entity.pdbx_description
1 polymer ?
#
loop_
_entity_poly.entity_id
_entity_poly.type
_entity_poly.pdbx_seq_one_letter_code
_entity_poly.pdbx_strand_id
1 'polypeptide(L)'
;GKSVGLNAINTSLLYKKHPSELKFVMVDPKMVEFSIYSKIERHYLAKLPNAEKPIVTEPADAVATLNSLVIEMEDRYRLLVNANVRNIKEYNAKFIERRLNPQKGHRFLPYIVAVVDEFADLIAVAGREIELPISRIAAKARAVGIHMILATQRPDTKVITGTIKSNFPSRIAFKVASMIDSRTILDAPGANRLIGRGDMLIVVAGQEPVRVQ
;
A
#
# COMPACT_ATOMS: atom_id res chain seq x y z
N GLY A 1 -1.13 -18.44 -2.98
CA GLY A 1 -1.04 -17.36 -3.97
C GLY A 1 -0.77 -16.01 -3.31
N LYS A 2 -1.68 -15.52 -2.44
CA LYS A 2 -1.60 -14.15 -1.88
C LYS A 2 -0.27 -13.86 -1.19
N SER A 3 0.14 -14.64 -0.22
CA SER A 3 1.36 -14.42 0.56
C SER A 3 2.62 -14.45 -0.31
N VAL A 4 2.70 -15.41 -1.22
CA VAL A 4 3.82 -15.52 -2.17
C VAL A 4 3.81 -14.32 -3.13
N GLY A 5 2.65 -13.91 -3.61
CA GLY A 5 2.49 -12.72 -4.46
C GLY A 5 2.92 -11.43 -3.77
N LEU A 6 2.51 -11.21 -2.52
CA LEU A 6 2.95 -10.05 -1.73
C LEU A 6 4.47 -10.07 -1.52
N ASN A 7 5.04 -11.21 -1.18
CA ASN A 7 6.48 -11.33 -1.00
C ASN A 7 7.24 -11.09 -2.31
N ALA A 8 6.72 -11.55 -3.44
CA ALA A 8 7.31 -11.28 -4.75
C ALA A 8 7.33 -9.77 -5.06
N ILE A 9 6.24 -9.06 -4.81
CA ILE A 9 6.15 -7.60 -5.00
C ILE A 9 7.14 -6.89 -4.07
N ASN A 10 7.12 -7.19 -2.78
CA ASN A 10 8.00 -6.58 -1.79
C ASN A 10 9.47 -6.82 -2.12
N THR A 11 9.83 -8.05 -2.46
CA THR A 11 11.21 -8.42 -2.84
C THR A 11 11.64 -7.70 -4.11
N SER A 12 10.79 -7.61 -5.12
CA SER A 12 11.09 -6.87 -6.35
C SER A 12 11.39 -5.40 -6.08
N LEU A 13 10.66 -4.76 -5.19
CA LEU A 13 10.90 -3.38 -4.79
C LEU A 13 12.22 -3.23 -4.02
N LEU A 14 12.50 -4.15 -3.10
CA LEU A 14 13.76 -4.16 -2.34
C LEU A 14 14.99 -4.32 -3.25
N TYR A 15 14.90 -5.13 -4.29
CA TYR A 15 15.99 -5.29 -5.27
C TYR A 15 16.19 -4.06 -6.15
N LYS A 16 15.12 -3.30 -6.42
CA LYS A 16 15.18 -2.18 -7.38
C LYS A 16 15.46 -0.82 -6.75
N LYS A 17 15.22 -0.66 -5.45
CA LYS A 17 15.27 0.64 -4.78
C LYS A 17 16.17 0.63 -3.56
N HIS A 18 17.01 1.65 -3.47
CA HIS A 18 17.84 1.89 -2.29
C HIS A 18 16.98 2.33 -1.09
N PRO A 19 17.39 2.03 0.16
CA PRO A 19 16.64 2.45 1.36
C PRO A 19 16.41 3.97 1.48
N SER A 20 17.28 4.78 0.88
CA SER A 20 17.08 6.24 0.84
C SER A 20 15.92 6.67 -0.08
N GLU A 21 15.50 5.82 -1.00
CA GLU A 21 14.46 6.11 -2.00
C GLU A 21 13.12 5.46 -1.68
N LEU A 22 13.10 4.43 -0.84
CA LEU A 22 11.92 3.61 -0.55
C LEU A 22 11.84 3.25 0.92
N LYS A 23 10.65 3.45 1.49
CA LYS A 23 10.27 2.97 2.82
C LYS A 23 8.99 2.15 2.75
N PHE A 24 8.89 1.15 3.60
CA PHE A 24 7.69 0.36 3.80
C PHE A 24 7.03 0.68 5.14
N VAL A 25 5.71 0.67 5.14
CA VAL A 25 4.87 0.54 6.34
C VAL A 25 4.17 -0.79 6.21
N MET A 26 4.43 -1.71 7.12
CA MET A 26 3.89 -3.07 7.06
C MET A 26 2.92 -3.31 8.21
N VAL A 27 1.71 -3.74 7.85
CA VAL A 27 0.64 -4.09 8.78
C VAL A 27 0.28 -5.56 8.58
N ASP A 28 0.49 -6.36 9.63
CA ASP A 28 0.24 -7.80 9.64
C ASP A 28 -0.44 -8.18 10.96
N PRO A 29 -1.78 -8.20 11.00
CA PRO A 29 -2.54 -8.50 12.22
C PRO A 29 -2.24 -9.88 12.81
N LYS A 30 -1.76 -10.82 12.00
CA LYS A 30 -1.50 -12.21 12.43
C LYS A 30 -0.04 -12.49 12.75
N MET A 31 0.88 -11.56 12.47
CA MET A 31 2.33 -11.71 12.64
C MET A 31 2.96 -12.93 11.94
N VAL A 32 2.37 -13.38 10.85
CA VAL A 32 2.82 -14.60 10.14
C VAL A 32 3.64 -14.25 8.91
N GLU A 33 3.09 -13.37 8.06
CA GLU A 33 3.60 -13.16 6.71
C GLU A 33 4.78 -12.19 6.65
N PHE A 34 4.79 -11.15 7.49
CA PHE A 34 5.78 -10.08 7.42
C PHE A 34 6.88 -10.14 8.48
N SER A 35 6.89 -11.12 9.35
CA SER A 35 7.90 -11.26 10.42
C SER A 35 9.34 -11.27 9.88
N ILE A 36 9.55 -11.82 8.70
CA ILE A 36 10.87 -11.85 8.03
C ILE A 36 11.40 -10.45 7.72
N TYR A 37 10.52 -9.48 7.47
CA TYR A 37 10.90 -8.09 7.15
C TYR A 37 11.38 -7.30 8.37
N SER A 38 11.24 -7.79 9.59
CA SER A 38 11.81 -7.17 10.78
C SER A 38 13.34 -7.01 10.66
N LYS A 39 13.98 -7.87 9.89
CA LYS A 39 15.45 -7.80 9.66
C LYS A 39 15.89 -6.56 8.89
N ILE A 40 14.99 -5.93 8.13
CA ILE A 40 15.28 -4.72 7.37
C ILE A 40 14.74 -3.44 8.03
N GLU A 41 14.36 -3.51 9.30
CA GLU A 41 13.76 -2.42 10.07
C GLU A 41 14.54 -1.12 9.94
N ARG A 42 15.84 -1.16 10.16
CA ARG A 42 16.69 0.04 10.22
C ARG A 42 16.80 0.80 8.89
N HIS A 43 16.57 0.11 7.78
CA HIS A 43 16.82 0.66 6.45
C HIS A 43 15.54 0.96 5.68
N TYR A 44 14.57 0.06 5.73
CA TYR A 44 13.39 0.12 4.88
C TYR A 44 12.07 0.35 5.60
N LEU A 45 11.95 0.05 6.90
CA LEU A 45 10.68 0.18 7.59
C LEU A 45 10.48 1.55 8.20
N ALA A 46 9.35 2.18 7.89
CA ALA A 46 8.85 3.35 8.60
C ALA A 46 7.87 2.90 9.68
N LYS A 47 7.99 3.47 10.87
CA LYS A 47 7.13 3.19 12.01
C LYS A 47 6.82 4.45 12.80
N LEU A 48 5.81 4.39 13.64
CA LEU A 48 5.54 5.46 14.61
C LEU A 48 6.74 5.66 15.55
N PRO A 49 7.04 6.90 15.97
CA PRO A 49 8.20 7.18 16.82
C PRO A 49 8.28 6.36 18.09
N ASN A 50 7.14 6.04 18.69
CA ASN A 50 7.03 5.27 19.94
C ASN A 50 6.69 3.79 19.73
N ALA A 51 6.71 3.31 18.48
CA ALA A 51 6.40 1.90 18.21
C ALA A 51 7.56 1.00 18.63
N GLU A 52 7.28 0.01 19.48
CA GLU A 52 8.26 -0.98 19.91
C GLU A 52 8.58 -1.98 18.76
N LYS A 53 7.59 -2.27 17.94
CA LYS A 53 7.69 -3.25 16.85
C LYS A 53 7.77 -2.58 15.49
N PRO A 54 8.61 -3.10 14.58
CA PRO A 54 8.74 -2.56 13.23
C PRO A 54 7.53 -2.86 12.34
N ILE A 55 6.79 -3.91 12.65
CA ILE A 55 5.58 -4.34 11.93
C ILE A 55 4.39 -4.11 12.83
N VAL A 56 3.38 -3.43 12.28
CA VAL A 56 2.16 -3.09 13.01
C VAL A 56 1.25 -4.32 13.06
N THR A 57 0.84 -4.71 14.27
CA THR A 57 0.02 -5.91 14.48
C THR A 57 -1.34 -5.58 15.09
N GLU A 58 -1.41 -4.60 15.98
CA GLU A 58 -2.63 -4.23 16.66
C GLU A 58 -3.50 -3.29 15.79
N PRO A 59 -4.83 -3.49 15.76
CA PRO A 59 -5.72 -2.63 14.98
C PRO A 59 -5.65 -1.14 15.35
N ALA A 60 -5.54 -0.82 16.63
CA ALA A 60 -5.41 0.57 17.09
C ALA A 60 -4.14 1.23 16.56
N ASP A 61 -3.02 0.50 16.57
CA ASP A 61 -1.75 0.99 16.03
C ASP A 61 -1.81 1.11 14.50
N ALA A 62 -2.55 0.25 13.83
CA ALA A 62 -2.79 0.34 12.39
C ALA A 62 -3.56 1.63 12.05
N VAL A 63 -4.61 1.96 12.79
CA VAL A 63 -5.35 3.22 12.63
C VAL A 63 -4.44 4.42 12.87
N ALA A 64 -3.67 4.41 13.95
CA ALA A 64 -2.72 5.50 14.26
C ALA A 64 -1.66 5.66 13.18
N THR A 65 -1.11 4.55 12.67
CA THR A 65 -0.10 4.55 11.60
C THR A 65 -0.66 5.12 10.30
N LEU A 66 -1.87 4.72 9.90
CA LEU A 66 -2.50 5.23 8.69
C LEU A 66 -2.89 6.70 8.81
N ASN A 67 -3.34 7.15 9.97
CA ASN A 67 -3.57 8.57 10.22
C ASN A 67 -2.27 9.39 10.15
N SER A 68 -1.16 8.84 10.64
CA SER A 68 0.17 9.46 10.50
C SER A 68 0.60 9.55 9.02
N LEU A 69 0.28 8.56 8.21
CA LEU A 69 0.50 8.63 6.75
C LEU A 69 -0.36 9.68 6.07
N VAL A 70 -1.57 9.92 6.54
CA VAL A 70 -2.40 11.04 6.06
C VAL A 70 -1.73 12.37 6.35
N ILE A 71 -1.19 12.56 7.55
CA ILE A 71 -0.45 13.77 7.94
C ILE A 71 0.80 13.92 7.06
N GLU A 72 1.58 12.87 6.88
CA GLU A 72 2.75 12.88 6.00
C GLU A 72 2.38 13.25 4.56
N MET A 73 1.26 12.73 4.04
CA MET A 73 0.73 13.09 2.73
C MET A 73 0.44 14.59 2.64
N GLU A 74 -0.22 15.17 3.64
CA GLU A 74 -0.56 16.60 3.67
C GLU A 74 0.69 17.48 3.79
N ASP A 75 1.67 17.07 4.59
CA ASP A 75 2.96 17.76 4.70
C ASP A 75 3.73 17.74 3.37
N ARG A 76 3.73 16.61 2.69
CA ARG A 76 4.35 16.48 1.36
C ARG A 76 3.68 17.38 0.33
N TYR A 77 2.35 17.48 0.34
CA TYR A 77 1.64 18.41 -0.53
C TYR A 77 2.05 19.86 -0.28
N ARG A 78 2.21 20.27 0.98
CA ARG A 78 2.72 21.62 1.31
C ARG A 78 4.13 21.84 0.76
N LEU A 79 5.01 20.85 0.88
CA LEU A 79 6.35 20.93 0.32
C LEU A 79 6.34 21.06 -1.22
N LEU A 80 5.46 20.31 -1.91
CA LEU A 80 5.30 20.41 -3.36
C LEU A 80 4.84 21.81 -3.77
N VAL A 81 3.85 22.36 -3.07
CA VAL A 81 3.35 23.73 -3.32
C VAL A 81 4.47 24.75 -3.12
N ASN A 82 5.19 24.68 -2.01
CA ASN A 82 6.28 25.60 -1.72
C ASN A 82 7.45 25.48 -2.72
N ALA A 83 7.65 24.32 -3.30
CA ALA A 83 8.65 24.07 -4.33
C ALA A 83 8.15 24.42 -5.76
N ASN A 84 6.87 24.73 -5.90
CA ASN A 84 6.23 24.98 -7.19
C ASN A 84 6.38 23.81 -8.18
N VAL A 85 6.09 22.61 -7.70
CA VAL A 85 6.11 21.36 -8.48
C VAL A 85 4.82 20.57 -8.28
N ARG A 86 4.55 19.60 -9.16
CA ARG A 86 3.28 18.86 -9.20
C ARG A 86 3.35 17.47 -8.57
N ASN A 87 4.54 16.88 -8.49
CA ASN A 87 4.70 15.51 -8.04
C ASN A 87 6.07 15.29 -7.37
N ILE A 88 6.19 14.16 -6.69
CA ILE A 88 7.40 13.77 -5.97
C ILE A 88 8.63 13.66 -6.86
N LYS A 89 8.47 13.23 -8.11
CA LYS A 89 9.58 13.07 -9.05
C LYS A 89 10.22 14.41 -9.38
N GLU A 90 9.41 15.41 -9.71
CA GLU A 90 9.86 16.78 -9.95
C GLU A 90 10.45 17.40 -8.68
N TYR A 91 9.82 17.15 -7.53
CA TYR A 91 10.30 17.63 -6.23
C TYR A 91 11.69 17.10 -5.90
N ASN A 92 11.88 15.79 -5.96
CA ASN A 92 13.16 15.16 -5.63
C ASN A 92 14.27 15.54 -6.62
N ALA A 93 13.96 15.68 -7.91
CA ALA A 93 14.91 16.19 -8.89
C ALA A 93 15.40 17.60 -8.51
N LYS A 94 14.47 18.48 -8.18
CA LYS A 94 14.77 19.86 -7.76
C LYS A 94 15.57 19.91 -6.46
N PHE A 95 15.30 18.99 -5.52
CA PHE A 95 16.06 18.86 -4.28
C PHE A 95 17.50 18.39 -4.53
N ILE A 96 17.69 17.37 -5.36
CA ILE A 96 19.01 16.83 -5.72
C ILE A 96 19.86 17.90 -6.43
N GLU A 97 19.24 18.72 -7.28
CA GLU A 97 19.87 19.86 -7.95
C GLU A 97 20.21 21.01 -6.99
N ARG A 98 19.97 20.87 -5.68
CA ARG A 98 20.19 21.88 -4.64
C ARG A 98 19.41 23.18 -4.86
N ARG A 99 18.26 23.10 -5.46
CA ARG A 99 17.37 24.24 -5.74
C ARG A 99 16.30 24.46 -4.64
N LEU A 100 16.31 23.65 -3.61
CA LEU A 100 15.40 23.73 -2.46
C LEU A 100 16.22 23.88 -1.18
N ASN A 101 15.81 24.84 -0.33
CA ASN A 101 16.53 25.14 0.91
C ASN A 101 16.08 24.23 2.06
N PRO A 102 16.96 23.37 2.62
CA PRO A 102 16.64 22.53 3.77
C PRO A 102 16.22 23.32 5.03
N GLN A 103 16.73 24.55 5.21
CA GLN A 103 16.34 25.41 6.33
C GLN A 103 14.88 25.88 6.27
N LYS A 104 14.26 25.78 5.09
CA LYS A 104 12.82 26.03 4.89
C LYS A 104 11.97 24.74 4.98
N GLY A 105 12.53 23.68 5.54
CA GLY A 105 11.85 22.41 5.76
C GLY A 105 11.89 21.44 4.56
N HIS A 106 12.57 21.81 3.47
CA HIS A 106 12.71 20.92 2.32
C HIS A 106 13.65 19.75 2.66
N ARG A 107 13.25 18.57 2.23
CA ARG A 107 13.99 17.32 2.42
C ARG A 107 13.75 16.39 1.23
N PHE A 108 14.64 15.47 0.99
CA PHE A 108 14.38 14.39 0.04
C PHE A 108 13.18 13.56 0.49
N LEU A 109 12.28 13.25 -0.41
CA LEU A 109 11.07 12.48 -0.12
C LEU A 109 11.21 11.06 -0.66
N PRO A 110 11.47 10.04 0.16
CA PRO A 110 11.43 8.67 -0.28
C PRO A 110 9.99 8.27 -0.63
N TYR A 111 9.82 7.36 -1.57
CA TYR A 111 8.54 6.69 -1.78
C TYR A 111 8.18 5.88 -0.54
N ILE A 112 6.91 5.84 -0.21
CA ILE A 112 6.39 5.01 0.88
C ILE A 112 5.37 4.04 0.30
N VAL A 113 5.54 2.75 0.61
CA VAL A 113 4.58 1.70 0.26
C VAL A 113 4.02 1.11 1.55
N ALA A 114 2.74 1.34 1.79
CA ALA A 114 2.02 0.74 2.89
C ALA A 114 1.41 -0.59 2.44
N VAL A 115 1.79 -1.68 3.09
CA VAL A 115 1.35 -3.03 2.77
C VAL A 115 0.54 -3.59 3.92
N VAL A 116 -0.72 -3.92 3.66
CA VAL A 116 -1.63 -4.53 4.63
C VAL A 116 -1.89 -5.97 4.22
N ASP A 117 -1.48 -6.93 5.04
CA ASP A 117 -1.58 -8.36 4.71
C ASP A 117 -3.01 -8.88 4.73
N GLU A 118 -3.77 -8.60 5.78
CA GLU A 118 -5.16 -9.04 5.90
C GLU A 118 -6.07 -7.88 6.31
N PHE A 119 -6.61 -7.19 5.31
CA PHE A 119 -7.48 -6.03 5.52
C PHE A 119 -8.80 -6.39 6.20
N ALA A 120 -9.34 -7.58 5.94
CA ALA A 120 -10.58 -8.04 6.54
C ALA A 120 -10.53 -8.05 8.08
N ASP A 121 -9.42 -8.44 8.65
CA ASP A 121 -9.27 -8.48 10.11
C ASP A 121 -9.26 -7.07 10.72
N LEU A 122 -8.70 -6.09 10.02
CA LEU A 122 -8.72 -4.70 10.47
C LEU A 122 -10.13 -4.08 10.36
N ILE A 123 -10.84 -4.33 9.27
CA ILE A 123 -12.22 -3.87 9.08
C ILE A 123 -13.16 -4.47 10.13
N ALA A 124 -12.98 -5.74 10.47
CA ALA A 124 -13.80 -6.40 11.47
C ALA A 124 -13.73 -5.73 12.85
N VAL A 125 -12.59 -5.17 13.20
CA VAL A 125 -12.35 -4.54 14.51
C VAL A 125 -12.54 -3.04 14.48
N ALA A 126 -11.96 -2.34 13.49
CA ALA A 126 -11.89 -0.88 13.45
C ALA A 126 -12.92 -0.24 12.50
N GLY A 127 -13.52 -1.01 11.57
CA GLY A 127 -14.56 -0.52 10.68
C GLY A 127 -14.18 0.76 9.95
N ARG A 128 -14.99 1.80 10.11
CA ARG A 128 -14.80 3.11 9.46
C ARG A 128 -13.52 3.83 9.87
N GLU A 129 -13.03 3.62 11.08
CA GLU A 129 -11.82 4.28 11.56
C GLU A 129 -10.59 3.91 10.74
N ILE A 130 -10.54 2.67 10.22
CA ILE A 130 -9.46 2.22 9.33
C ILE A 130 -9.76 2.52 7.86
N GLU A 131 -11.02 2.44 7.45
CA GLU A 131 -11.41 2.67 6.05
C GLU A 131 -11.18 4.12 5.60
N LEU A 132 -11.46 5.10 6.46
CA LEU A 132 -11.31 6.51 6.13
C LEU A 132 -9.87 6.92 5.76
N PRO A 133 -8.84 6.66 6.59
CA PRO A 133 -7.48 7.00 6.23
C PRO A 133 -6.98 6.22 5.00
N ILE A 134 -7.37 4.96 4.85
CA ILE A 134 -7.06 4.16 3.65
C ILE A 134 -7.61 4.84 2.39
N SER A 135 -8.87 5.22 2.40
CA SER A 135 -9.52 5.86 1.25
C SER A 135 -8.89 7.21 0.93
N ARG A 136 -8.53 8.01 1.93
CA ARG A 136 -7.85 9.30 1.72
C ARG A 136 -6.48 9.13 1.07
N ILE A 137 -5.68 8.20 1.55
CA ILE A 137 -4.36 7.91 0.99
C ILE A 137 -4.50 7.38 -0.43
N ALA A 138 -5.33 6.37 -0.64
CA ALA A 138 -5.52 5.77 -1.96
C ALA A 138 -6.00 6.77 -3.02
N ALA A 139 -6.89 7.70 -2.63
CA ALA A 139 -7.44 8.70 -3.53
C ALA A 139 -6.44 9.81 -3.92
N LYS A 140 -5.51 10.18 -3.03
CA LYS A 140 -4.76 11.43 -3.16
C LYS A 140 -3.23 11.29 -3.09
N ALA A 141 -2.69 10.22 -2.52
CA ALA A 141 -1.27 10.17 -2.15
C ALA A 141 -0.31 9.84 -3.30
N ARG A 142 -0.81 9.46 -4.46
CA ARG A 142 0.03 9.09 -5.62
C ARG A 142 1.03 10.18 -6.00
N ALA A 143 0.57 11.42 -6.09
CA ALA A 143 1.42 12.54 -6.49
C ALA A 143 2.56 12.80 -5.50
N VAL A 144 2.36 12.49 -4.22
CA VAL A 144 3.37 12.67 -3.16
C VAL A 144 4.15 11.39 -2.84
N GLY A 145 3.99 10.35 -3.65
CA GLY A 145 4.80 9.13 -3.57
C GLY A 145 4.43 8.18 -2.43
N ILE A 146 3.18 8.18 -1.99
CA ILE A 146 2.68 7.22 -1.02
C ILE A 146 1.71 6.28 -1.74
N HIS A 147 2.03 4.99 -1.72
CA HIS A 147 1.28 3.92 -2.38
C HIS A 147 0.80 2.90 -1.35
N MET A 148 -0.30 2.24 -1.65
CA MET A 148 -0.89 1.26 -0.74
C MET A 148 -1.22 -0.04 -1.46
N ILE A 149 -0.92 -1.15 -0.79
CA ILE A 149 -1.28 -2.50 -1.20
C ILE A 149 -2.18 -3.08 -0.11
N LEU A 150 -3.43 -3.33 -0.45
CA LEU A 150 -4.38 -4.02 0.43
C LEU A 150 -4.54 -5.45 -0.03
N ALA A 151 -4.38 -6.40 0.87
CA ALA A 151 -4.59 -7.80 0.60
C ALA A 151 -5.59 -8.41 1.58
N THR A 152 -6.33 -9.40 1.09
CA THR A 152 -7.24 -10.19 1.92
C THR A 152 -7.43 -11.58 1.34
N GLN A 153 -7.65 -12.55 2.21
CA GLN A 153 -8.09 -13.91 1.84
C GLN A 153 -9.63 -14.03 1.84
N ARG A 154 -10.33 -12.96 2.20
CA ARG A 154 -11.80 -12.93 2.30
C ARG A 154 -12.38 -11.99 1.26
N PRO A 155 -12.69 -12.49 0.05
CA PRO A 155 -13.33 -11.70 -1.01
C PRO A 155 -14.83 -11.48 -0.70
N ASP A 156 -15.13 -10.78 0.37
CA ASP A 156 -16.47 -10.44 0.83
C ASP A 156 -16.81 -9.00 0.48
N THR A 157 -18.03 -8.72 0.08
CA THR A 157 -18.52 -7.37 -0.24
C THR A 157 -18.52 -6.42 0.96
N LYS A 158 -18.55 -6.95 2.18
CA LYS A 158 -18.40 -6.15 3.41
C LYS A 158 -16.96 -5.70 3.65
N VAL A 159 -15.99 -6.37 3.05
CA VAL A 159 -14.56 -6.06 3.14
C VAL A 159 -14.14 -5.26 1.91
N ILE A 160 -14.46 -5.76 0.72
CA ILE A 160 -14.17 -5.11 -0.56
C ILE A 160 -15.39 -4.30 -0.96
N THR A 161 -15.57 -3.18 -0.28
CA THR A 161 -16.71 -2.26 -0.46
C THR A 161 -16.59 -1.47 -1.77
N GLY A 162 -17.68 -0.82 -2.19
CA GLY A 162 -17.65 0.09 -3.33
C GLY A 162 -16.66 1.23 -3.15
N THR A 163 -16.51 1.76 -1.93
CA THR A 163 -15.51 2.79 -1.60
C THR A 163 -14.09 2.29 -1.79
N ILE A 164 -13.77 1.10 -1.31
CA ILE A 164 -12.45 0.48 -1.52
C ILE A 164 -12.22 0.26 -3.02
N LYS A 165 -13.16 -0.33 -3.72
CA LYS A 165 -13.02 -0.61 -5.16
C LYS A 165 -12.82 0.64 -6.01
N SER A 166 -13.48 1.74 -5.69
CA SER A 166 -13.33 3.01 -6.41
C SER A 166 -11.94 3.63 -6.24
N ASN A 167 -11.31 3.41 -5.09
CA ASN A 167 -9.98 3.96 -4.77
C ASN A 167 -8.82 3.01 -5.13
N PHE A 168 -9.12 1.74 -5.41
CA PHE A 168 -8.15 0.72 -5.83
C PHE A 168 -8.52 0.18 -7.21
N PRO A 169 -8.25 0.93 -8.28
CA PRO A 169 -8.61 0.55 -9.63
C PRO A 169 -7.73 -0.55 -10.21
N SER A 170 -6.53 -0.74 -9.69
CA SER A 170 -5.65 -1.86 -10.06
C SER A 170 -5.84 -2.98 -9.05
N ARG A 171 -6.13 -4.18 -9.56
CA ARG A 171 -6.49 -5.33 -8.73
C ARG A 171 -5.87 -6.60 -9.22
N ILE A 172 -5.52 -7.47 -8.30
CA ILE A 172 -4.99 -8.81 -8.57
C ILE A 172 -5.88 -9.83 -7.87
N ALA A 173 -6.31 -10.84 -8.58
CA ALA A 173 -6.95 -12.01 -8.00
C ALA A 173 -6.14 -13.26 -8.32
N PHE A 174 -5.73 -13.97 -7.29
CA PHE A 174 -5.28 -15.35 -7.39
C PHE A 174 -6.51 -16.27 -7.46
N LYS A 175 -6.29 -17.58 -7.58
CA LYS A 175 -7.39 -18.55 -7.61
C LYS A 175 -8.33 -18.35 -6.42
N VAL A 176 -9.62 -18.20 -6.73
CA VAL A 176 -10.72 -18.11 -5.75
C VAL A 176 -11.65 -19.31 -5.88
N ALA A 177 -12.51 -19.50 -4.87
CA ALA A 177 -13.41 -20.66 -4.81
C ALA A 177 -14.60 -20.55 -5.80
N SER A 178 -15.11 -19.33 -6.01
CA SER A 178 -16.33 -19.11 -6.78
C SER A 178 -16.21 -17.98 -7.80
N MET A 179 -17.11 -17.97 -8.77
CA MET A 179 -17.25 -16.86 -9.71
C MET A 179 -17.72 -15.58 -9.00
N ILE A 180 -18.46 -15.69 -7.92
CA ILE A 180 -18.91 -14.55 -7.10
C ILE A 180 -17.69 -13.87 -6.49
N ASP A 181 -16.76 -14.62 -5.93
CA ASP A 181 -15.51 -14.09 -5.37
C ASP A 181 -14.69 -13.36 -6.45
N SER A 182 -14.61 -13.93 -7.64
CA SER A 182 -13.93 -13.27 -8.77
C SER A 182 -14.55 -11.92 -9.10
N ARG A 183 -15.87 -11.85 -9.18
CA ARG A 183 -16.60 -10.60 -9.44
C ARG A 183 -16.46 -9.59 -8.29
N THR A 184 -16.42 -10.06 -7.07
CA THR A 184 -16.22 -9.19 -5.90
C THR A 184 -14.86 -8.48 -5.98
N ILE A 185 -13.81 -9.14 -6.42
CA ILE A 185 -12.47 -8.56 -6.54
C ILE A 185 -12.32 -7.76 -7.84
N LEU A 186 -12.66 -8.37 -8.98
CA LEU A 186 -12.27 -7.88 -10.31
C LEU A 186 -13.41 -7.22 -11.09
N ASP A 187 -14.64 -7.27 -10.61
CA ASP A 187 -15.86 -6.96 -11.37
C ASP A 187 -16.04 -7.85 -12.61
N ALA A 188 -15.28 -8.93 -12.72
CA ALA A 188 -15.26 -9.86 -13.84
C ALA A 188 -15.13 -11.31 -13.35
N PRO A 189 -15.66 -12.29 -14.11
CA PRO A 189 -15.43 -13.70 -13.81
C PRO A 189 -14.02 -14.13 -14.23
N GLY A 190 -13.62 -15.34 -13.83
CA GLY A 190 -12.41 -15.99 -14.34
C GLY A 190 -11.41 -16.41 -13.30
N ALA A 191 -11.30 -15.70 -12.15
CA ALA A 191 -10.35 -16.07 -11.12
C ALA A 191 -10.63 -17.46 -10.47
N ASN A 192 -11.88 -17.94 -10.52
CA ASN A 192 -12.25 -19.28 -10.09
C ASN A 192 -11.73 -20.40 -11.01
N ARG A 193 -11.35 -20.06 -12.23
CA ARG A 193 -10.81 -21.00 -13.23
C ARG A 193 -9.28 -21.03 -13.26
N LEU A 194 -8.63 -20.21 -12.47
CA LEU A 194 -7.17 -20.22 -12.37
C LEU A 194 -6.64 -21.55 -11.82
N ILE A 195 -5.44 -21.91 -12.24
CA ILE A 195 -4.82 -23.20 -11.87
C ILE A 195 -4.36 -23.19 -10.41
N GLY A 196 -3.96 -22.03 -9.90
CA GLY A 196 -3.27 -21.90 -8.62
C GLY A 196 -1.75 -21.73 -8.82
N ARG A 197 -0.98 -21.85 -7.74
CA ARG A 197 0.49 -21.76 -7.77
C ARG A 197 1.04 -20.44 -8.36
N GLY A 198 0.34 -19.33 -8.11
CA GLY A 198 0.74 -18.01 -8.60
C GLY A 198 0.03 -17.56 -9.87
N ASP A 199 -0.71 -18.45 -10.55
CA ASP A 199 -1.59 -18.08 -11.66
C ASP A 199 -2.61 -17.02 -11.20
N MET A 200 -2.66 -15.88 -11.86
CA MET A 200 -3.43 -14.73 -11.43
C MET A 200 -4.09 -13.99 -12.59
N LEU A 201 -5.16 -13.27 -12.27
CA LEU A 201 -5.72 -12.23 -13.13
C LEU A 201 -5.34 -10.86 -12.55
N ILE A 202 -4.83 -9.98 -13.39
CA ILE A 202 -4.56 -8.60 -13.06
C ILE A 202 -5.44 -7.67 -13.88
N VAL A 203 -6.07 -6.71 -13.21
CA VAL A 203 -6.79 -5.60 -13.82
C VAL A 203 -6.02 -4.32 -13.53
N VAL A 204 -5.63 -3.63 -14.56
CA VAL A 204 -5.11 -2.25 -14.45
C VAL A 204 -6.24 -1.30 -14.83
N ALA A 205 -6.33 -0.15 -14.17
CA ALA A 205 -7.42 0.80 -14.36
C ALA A 205 -7.79 1.03 -15.84
N GLY A 206 -9.06 0.77 -16.18
CA GLY A 206 -9.59 0.95 -17.54
C GLY A 206 -9.18 -0.11 -18.57
N GLN A 207 -8.55 -1.20 -18.14
CA GLN A 207 -8.13 -2.29 -19.02
C GLN A 207 -8.88 -3.60 -18.71
N GLU A 208 -8.98 -4.45 -19.70
CA GLU A 208 -9.48 -5.81 -19.51
C GLU A 208 -8.54 -6.66 -18.66
N PRO A 209 -9.06 -7.66 -17.92
CA PRO A 209 -8.23 -8.55 -17.12
C PRO A 209 -7.19 -9.30 -17.95
N VAL A 210 -5.97 -9.29 -17.51
CA VAL A 210 -4.85 -10.04 -18.12
C VAL A 210 -4.45 -11.18 -17.20
N ARG A 211 -4.30 -12.38 -17.77
CA ARG A 211 -3.80 -13.54 -17.05
C ARG A 211 -2.28 -13.58 -17.07
N VAL A 212 -1.71 -13.81 -15.92
CA VAL A 212 -0.25 -13.93 -15.71
C VAL A 212 0.02 -15.20 -14.91
N GLN A 213 1.01 -15.94 -15.36
CA GLN A 213 1.48 -17.17 -14.70
C GLN A 213 2.86 -16.98 -14.11
#